data_72a9540b6c6f4998cea6ac6ab6dcdbd5
#
_entry.id   72a9540b6c6f4998cea6ac6ab6dcdbd5
#
_cell.length_a   1.000
_cell.length_b   1.000
_cell.length_c   1.000
_cell.angle_alpha   90.00
_cell.angle_beta   90.00
_cell.angle_gamma   90.00
#
_symmetry.space_group_name_H-M   'P 1'
#
loop_
_entity.id
_entity.type
_entity.pdbx_description
1 polymer ?
#
loop_
_entity_poly.entity_id
_entity_poly.type
_entity_poly.pdbx_seq_one_letter_code
_entity_poly.pdbx_strand_id
1 'polypeptide(L)'
;MKGRPWLKTMIVAGAFALSLQASEVDQLKSDLVGQCMGGREKCWRFQSVDQIKELVIKNKTEDAQKRVYTVALQLKAANANAKYAAEARVEYTKVGSVWKIKQVGLLSMKKVE
;
A
#
# COMPACT_ATOMS: atom_id res chain seq x y z
N MET A 1 31.04 -4.95 -14.49
CA MET A 1 30.67 -4.88 -14.47
C MET A 1 30.32 -4.57 -14.23
N LYS A 2 30.04 -4.40 -14.08
CA LYS A 2 29.65 -4.05 -13.89
C LYS A 2 28.63 -3.69 -13.73
N GLY A 3 28.41 -3.35 -13.91
CA GLY A 3 27.31 -2.60 -13.53
C GLY A 3 26.36 -3.29 -12.80
N ARG A 4 26.62 -3.96 -12.47
CA ARG A 4 25.91 -4.72 -11.87
C ARG A 4 25.78 -4.66 -10.48
N PRO A 5 26.22 -3.70 -9.70
CA PRO A 5 26.00 -3.63 -8.27
C PRO A 5 24.54 -3.48 -7.92
N TRP A 6 23.82 -2.69 -8.66
CA TRP A 6 22.42 -2.53 -8.32
C TRP A 6 21.65 -3.83 -8.50
N LEU A 7 22.06 -4.62 -9.44
CA LEU A 7 21.46 -5.88 -9.66
C LEU A 7 21.70 -6.82 -8.49
N LYS A 8 22.90 -6.83 -7.99
CA LYS A 8 23.20 -7.63 -6.86
C LYS A 8 22.46 -7.19 -5.64
N THR A 9 22.32 -5.89 -5.49
CA THR A 9 21.59 -5.33 -4.37
C THR A 9 20.17 -5.86 -4.31
N MET A 10 19.55 -5.98 -5.45
CA MET A 10 18.20 -6.51 -5.48
C MET A 10 18.14 -7.91 -4.95
N ILE A 11 19.09 -8.72 -5.33
CA ILE A 11 19.11 -10.10 -4.89
C ILE A 11 19.37 -10.20 -3.40
N VAL A 12 20.33 -9.45 -2.93
CA VAL A 12 20.68 -9.49 -1.53
C VAL A 12 19.55 -8.98 -0.67
N ALA A 13 18.87 -7.98 -1.16
CA ALA A 13 17.79 -7.37 -0.42
C ALA A 13 16.63 -8.32 -0.19
N GLY A 14 16.61 -9.45 -0.85
CA GLY A 14 15.50 -10.38 -0.71
C GLY A 14 15.18 -10.74 0.72
N ALA A 15 16.13 -11.27 1.46
CA ALA A 15 15.90 -11.66 2.83
C ALA A 15 15.69 -10.46 3.75
N PHE A 16 16.41 -9.42 3.50
CA PHE A 16 16.34 -8.21 4.28
C PHE A 16 15.02 -7.49 4.01
N ALA A 17 14.53 -7.61 2.78
CA ALA A 17 13.31 -6.97 2.38
C ALA A 17 12.08 -7.51 3.12
N LEU A 18 12.12 -8.74 3.59
CA LEU A 18 11.00 -9.30 4.33
C LEU A 18 10.73 -8.50 5.60
N SER A 19 11.79 -8.19 6.33
CA SER A 19 11.69 -7.41 7.55
C SER A 19 11.21 -5.99 7.25
N LEU A 20 11.78 -5.38 6.22
CA LEU A 20 11.39 -4.03 5.83
C LEU A 20 9.95 -3.99 5.36
N GLN A 21 9.52 -5.01 4.64
CA GLN A 21 8.15 -5.05 4.17
C GLN A 21 7.16 -5.16 5.31
N ALA A 22 7.49 -5.92 6.35
CA ALA A 22 6.60 -6.04 7.50
C ALA A 22 6.38 -4.66 8.14
N SER A 23 7.43 -3.90 8.29
CA SER A 23 7.36 -2.56 8.85
C SER A 23 6.60 -1.61 7.93
N GLU A 24 6.85 -1.71 6.64
CA GLU A 24 6.15 -0.88 5.66
C GLU A 24 4.67 -1.24 5.58
N VAL A 25 4.35 -2.52 5.70
CA VAL A 25 2.96 -2.96 5.70
C VAL A 25 2.21 -2.35 6.86
N ASP A 26 2.80 -2.39 8.05
CA ASP A 26 2.17 -1.81 9.23
C ASP A 26 1.98 -0.31 9.07
N GLN A 27 2.98 0.36 8.51
CA GLN A 27 2.88 1.79 8.29
C GLN A 27 1.79 2.12 7.27
N LEU A 28 1.72 1.35 6.19
CA LEU A 28 0.71 1.53 5.18
C LEU A 28 -0.70 1.35 5.75
N LYS A 29 -0.89 0.31 6.56
CA LYS A 29 -2.19 0.08 7.18
C LYS A 29 -2.60 1.26 8.05
N SER A 30 -1.68 1.75 8.85
CA SER A 30 -1.93 2.90 9.70
C SER A 30 -2.26 4.15 8.88
N ASP A 31 -1.48 4.38 7.85
CA ASP A 31 -1.64 5.59 7.04
C ASP A 31 -2.92 5.58 6.23
N LEU A 32 -3.41 4.38 5.88
CA LEU A 32 -4.64 4.27 5.12
C LEU A 32 -5.89 4.63 5.92
N VAL A 33 -5.82 4.51 7.23
CA VAL A 33 -6.96 4.85 8.07
C VAL A 33 -7.32 6.32 7.87
N GLY A 34 -8.58 6.58 7.55
CA GLY A 34 -9.03 7.92 7.26
C GLY A 34 -9.00 8.28 5.79
N GLN A 35 -8.34 7.45 4.97
CA GLN A 35 -8.25 7.71 3.54
C GLN A 35 -9.45 7.14 2.80
N CYS A 36 -9.68 7.69 1.63
CA CYS A 36 -10.77 7.27 0.76
C CYS A 36 -10.16 6.69 -0.50
N MET A 37 -10.39 5.42 -0.75
CA MET A 37 -9.82 4.73 -1.89
C MET A 37 -10.81 4.73 -3.04
N GLY A 38 -10.39 5.24 -4.19
CA GLY A 38 -11.24 5.24 -5.38
C GLY A 38 -11.72 6.62 -5.75
N GLY A 39 -12.87 6.67 -6.41
CA GLY A 39 -13.40 7.91 -6.93
C GLY A 39 -13.95 8.82 -5.85
N ARG A 40 -14.18 10.07 -6.22
CA ARG A 40 -14.65 11.06 -5.26
C ARG A 40 -16.04 10.76 -4.71
N GLU A 41 -16.90 10.24 -5.55
CA GLU A 41 -18.28 10.03 -5.16
C GLU A 41 -18.52 8.69 -4.51
N LYS A 42 -17.79 7.69 -4.94
CA LYS A 42 -17.94 6.35 -4.40
C LYS A 42 -16.58 5.80 -4.05
N CYS A 43 -16.16 6.06 -2.87
CA CYS A 43 -14.87 5.55 -2.43
C CYS A 43 -15.06 4.60 -1.26
N TRP A 44 -14.08 3.76 -1.08
CA TRP A 44 -13.98 2.92 0.11
C TRP A 44 -13.24 3.73 1.16
N ARG A 45 -13.89 4.03 2.27
CA ARG A 45 -13.23 4.77 3.34
C ARG A 45 -12.73 3.79 4.39
N PHE A 46 -11.45 3.91 4.70
CA PHE A 46 -10.83 3.10 5.73
C PHE A 46 -11.12 3.72 7.08
N GLN A 47 -11.94 3.08 7.88
CA GLN A 47 -12.33 3.62 9.18
C GLN A 47 -11.43 3.11 10.30
N SER A 48 -10.92 1.90 10.16
CA SER A 48 -10.01 1.36 11.15
C SER A 48 -9.10 0.33 10.51
N VAL A 49 -7.99 0.05 11.17
CA VAL A 49 -7.02 -0.94 10.71
C VAL A 49 -7.67 -2.32 10.60
N ASP A 50 -8.67 -2.59 11.44
CA ASP A 50 -9.32 -3.89 11.45
C ASP A 50 -10.00 -4.25 10.14
N GLN A 51 -10.31 -3.26 9.32
CA GLN A 51 -10.91 -3.52 8.01
C GLN A 51 -9.90 -4.10 7.03
N ILE A 52 -8.62 -3.91 7.28
CA ILE A 52 -7.56 -4.42 6.41
C ILE A 52 -7.10 -5.75 6.98
N LYS A 53 -7.64 -6.84 6.42
CA LYS A 53 -7.29 -8.17 6.89
C LYS A 53 -5.91 -8.59 6.43
N GLU A 54 -5.54 -8.14 5.25
CA GLU A 54 -4.23 -8.43 4.70
C GLU A 54 -3.82 -7.35 3.74
N LEU A 55 -2.55 -6.99 3.73
CA LEU A 55 -1.98 -6.05 2.79
C LEU A 55 -0.65 -6.60 2.30
N VAL A 56 -0.52 -6.76 1.00
CA VAL A 56 0.72 -7.24 0.38
C VAL A 56 1.22 -6.18 -0.57
N ILE A 57 2.49 -5.80 -0.42
CA ILE A 57 3.12 -4.84 -1.31
C ILE A 57 3.58 -5.59 -2.54
N LYS A 58 2.97 -5.26 -3.69
CA LYS A 58 3.32 -5.90 -4.96
C LYS A 58 4.41 -5.16 -5.69
N ASN A 59 4.48 -3.85 -5.50
CA ASN A 59 5.47 -3.04 -6.17
C ASN A 59 5.67 -1.74 -5.39
N LYS A 60 6.85 -1.17 -5.52
CA LYS A 60 7.17 0.09 -4.87
C LYS A 60 8.12 0.87 -5.76
N THR A 61 7.81 2.13 -6.01
CA THR A 61 8.72 3.04 -6.69
C THR A 61 8.91 4.27 -5.81
N GLU A 62 10.09 4.83 -5.85
CA GLU A 62 10.39 5.98 -4.98
C GLU A 62 11.45 6.86 -5.60
N ASP A 63 11.24 8.18 -5.52
CA ASP A 63 12.28 9.15 -5.82
C ASP A 63 12.34 10.13 -4.65
N ALA A 64 12.98 11.28 -4.86
CA ALA A 64 13.20 12.21 -3.76
C ALA A 64 11.91 12.83 -3.21
N GLN A 65 10.87 12.88 -4.02
CA GLN A 65 9.65 13.60 -3.65
C GLN A 65 8.41 12.73 -3.63
N LYS A 66 8.46 11.56 -4.22
CA LYS A 66 7.28 10.73 -4.42
C LYS A 66 7.59 9.27 -4.14
N ARG A 67 6.64 8.61 -3.52
CA ARG A 67 6.72 7.17 -3.26
C ARG A 67 5.38 6.56 -3.63
N VAL A 68 5.40 5.51 -4.44
CA VAL A 68 4.17 4.86 -4.89
C VAL A 68 4.23 3.38 -4.61
N TYR A 69 3.22 2.89 -3.95
CA TYR A 69 3.05 1.45 -3.71
C TYR A 69 1.90 0.93 -4.54
N THR A 70 2.07 -0.26 -5.08
CA THR A 70 0.94 -1.04 -5.59
C THR A 70 0.73 -2.15 -4.59
N VAL A 71 -0.46 -2.24 -4.04
CA VAL A 71 -0.73 -3.19 -2.98
C VAL A 71 -1.96 -4.03 -3.30
N ALA A 72 -1.95 -5.27 -2.80
CA ALA A 72 -3.11 -6.13 -2.82
C ALA A 72 -3.69 -6.14 -1.42
N LEU A 73 -5.00 -6.00 -1.33
CA LEU A 73 -5.68 -5.86 -0.07
C LEU A 73 -6.77 -6.90 0.08
N GLN A 74 -6.91 -7.43 1.29
CA GLN A 74 -8.09 -8.16 1.66
C GLN A 74 -8.81 -7.33 2.70
N LEU A 75 -10.05 -6.97 2.40
CA LEU A 75 -10.78 -5.98 3.16
C LEU A 75 -12.07 -6.57 3.73
N LYS A 76 -12.51 -5.99 4.81
CA LYS A 76 -13.77 -6.33 5.45
C LYS A 76 -14.56 -5.04 5.61
N ALA A 77 -15.85 -5.09 5.29
CA ALA A 77 -16.69 -3.92 5.49
C ALA A 77 -16.81 -3.60 6.98
N ALA A 78 -16.93 -2.31 7.28
CA ALA A 78 -16.95 -1.86 8.67
C ALA A 78 -18.17 -2.36 9.41
N ASN A 79 -19.32 -2.37 8.75
CA ASN A 79 -20.60 -2.67 9.39
C ASN A 79 -21.29 -3.91 8.85
N ALA A 80 -20.56 -4.77 8.18
CA ALA A 80 -21.16 -5.96 7.58
C ALA A 80 -20.11 -7.06 7.47
N ASN A 81 -20.57 -8.27 7.17
CA ASN A 81 -19.67 -9.40 7.00
C ASN A 81 -19.08 -9.50 5.61
N ALA A 82 -19.37 -8.54 4.75
CA ALA A 82 -18.87 -8.56 3.39
C ALA A 82 -17.34 -8.45 3.35
N LYS A 83 -16.74 -9.24 2.49
CA LYS A 83 -15.29 -9.25 2.30
C LYS A 83 -14.97 -8.96 0.86
N TYR A 84 -13.85 -8.30 0.65
CA TYR A 84 -13.45 -7.84 -0.68
C TYR A 84 -11.98 -8.10 -0.91
N ALA A 85 -11.64 -8.35 -2.18
CA ALA A 85 -10.26 -8.37 -2.61
C ALA A 85 -10.06 -7.16 -3.52
N ALA A 86 -9.01 -6.41 -3.26
CA ALA A 86 -8.78 -5.18 -4.01
C ALA A 86 -7.30 -5.01 -4.33
N GLU A 87 -7.03 -4.24 -5.38
CA GLU A 87 -5.69 -3.74 -5.66
C GLU A 87 -5.75 -2.24 -5.69
N ALA A 88 -4.77 -1.62 -5.08
CA ALA A 88 -4.75 -0.17 -4.95
C ALA A 88 -3.38 0.38 -5.22
N ARG A 89 -3.36 1.64 -5.60
CA ARG A 89 -2.13 2.38 -5.79
C ARG A 89 -2.10 3.49 -4.75
N VAL A 90 -1.12 3.42 -3.86
CA VAL A 90 -1.01 4.38 -2.75
C VAL A 90 0.13 5.31 -3.07
N GLU A 91 -0.17 6.58 -3.24
CA GLU A 91 0.82 7.57 -3.60
C GLU A 91 1.11 8.46 -2.41
N TYR A 92 2.40 8.54 -2.05
CA TYR A 92 2.88 9.43 -1.01
C TYR A 92 3.64 10.58 -1.64
N THR A 93 3.60 11.72 -0.99
CA THR A 93 4.44 12.84 -1.36
C THR A 93 5.23 13.26 -0.13
N LYS A 94 6.42 13.77 -0.35
CA LYS A 94 7.27 14.21 0.74
C LYS A 94 7.00 15.66 1.06
N VAL A 95 6.70 15.94 2.31
CA VAL A 95 6.44 17.30 2.79
C VAL A 95 7.45 17.56 3.88
N GLY A 96 8.46 18.38 3.56
CA GLY A 96 9.57 18.55 4.48
C GLY A 96 10.34 17.24 4.59
N SER A 97 10.39 16.68 5.77
CA SER A 97 11.06 15.40 6.00
C SER A 97 10.08 14.26 6.23
N VAL A 98 8.78 14.50 5.99
CA VAL A 98 7.74 13.53 6.29
C VAL A 98 7.03 13.08 5.02
N TRP A 99 6.76 11.78 4.94
CA TRP A 99 5.97 11.22 3.84
C TRP A 99 4.51 11.22 4.23
N LYS A 100 3.67 11.75 3.37
CA LYS A 100 2.22 11.78 3.60
C LYS A 100 1.48 11.24 2.40
N ILE A 101 0.39 10.53 2.62
CA ILE A 101 -0.42 10.03 1.53
C ILE A 101 -1.04 11.19 0.78
N LYS A 102 -0.83 11.19 -0.53
CA LYS A 102 -1.45 12.17 -1.41
C LYS A 102 -2.78 11.65 -1.93
N GLN A 103 -2.81 10.39 -2.32
CA GLN A 103 -4.04 9.79 -2.82
C GLN A 103 -3.94 8.27 -2.80
N VAL A 104 -5.11 7.63 -2.77
CA VAL A 104 -5.22 6.19 -2.84
C VAL A 104 -6.15 5.87 -4.01
N GLY A 105 -5.57 5.33 -5.08
CA GLY A 105 -6.32 4.97 -6.26
C GLY A 105 -6.74 3.52 -6.24
N LEU A 106 -7.94 3.24 -6.70
CA LEU A 106 -8.44 1.87 -6.77
C LEU A 106 -8.16 1.31 -8.15
N LEU A 107 -7.44 0.19 -8.20
CA LEU A 107 -7.14 -0.47 -9.47
C LEU A 107 -8.17 -1.55 -9.76
N SER A 108 -8.57 -2.29 -8.76
CA SER A 108 -9.61 -3.31 -8.93
C SER A 108 -10.19 -3.64 -7.57
N MET A 109 -11.42 -4.12 -7.56
CA MET A 109 -12.06 -4.52 -6.33
C MET A 109 -13.20 -5.47 -6.66
N LYS A 110 -13.29 -6.56 -5.93
CA LYS A 110 -14.40 -7.46 -6.10
C LYS A 110 -14.78 -8.08 -4.77
N LYS A 111 -16.06 -8.36 -4.63
CA LYS A 111 -16.59 -8.98 -3.44
C LYS A 111 -16.25 -10.46 -3.49
N VAL A 112 -15.71 -10.98 -2.41
CA VAL A 112 -15.32 -12.39 -2.36
C VAL A 112 -16.21 -13.21 -1.43
N GLU A 113 -17.10 -12.53 -0.72
CA GLU A 113 -17.99 -13.29 0.16
C GLU A 113 -19.16 -12.49 0.62
#